data_d9764fa920641ae6a62219729872097e
#
_entry.id   d9764fa920641ae6a62219729872097e
#
_cell.length_a   1.000
_cell.length_b   1.000
_cell.length_c   1.000
_cell.angle_alpha   90.00
_cell.angle_beta   90.00
_cell.angle_gamma   90.00
#
_symmetry.space_group_name_H-M   'P 1'
#
loop_
_entity.id
_entity.type
_entity.pdbx_description
1 polymer ?
#
loop_
_entity_poly.entity_id
_entity_poly.type
_entity_poly.pdbx_seq_one_letter_code
_entity_poly.pdbx_strand_id
1 'polypeptide(L)'
;MYKRQPIYHSNARDISAELKQLILYIAQHPEMPPLHLIGKLYLLLDCITRSSSSRKPPKTGTLRDFYIREATSFIEQNFQNDISVEDIAAFCNLNRSYFGRIFREAVGKSPQEFLISYRMTRATELLKLTELSIGDIGNAVGYPNQLHFSRAFRSVYGISPRQWRAENKTGR
;
A
#
# COMPACT_ATOMS: atom_id res chain seq x y z
N MET A 1 -4.45 10.81 21.06
CA MET A 1 -5.67 10.44 20.33
C MET A 1 -5.39 9.10 19.66
N TYR A 2 -5.81 7.99 20.25
CA TYR A 2 -5.58 6.64 19.75
C TYR A 2 -6.42 6.43 18.49
N LYS A 3 -5.79 6.25 17.32
CA LYS A 3 -6.48 5.80 16.09
C LYS A 3 -7.01 4.40 16.38
N ARG A 4 -8.33 4.23 16.38
CA ARG A 4 -8.98 2.91 16.45
C ARG A 4 -8.45 2.06 15.31
N GLN A 5 -7.85 0.92 15.64
CA GLN A 5 -7.50 -0.10 14.65
C GLN A 5 -8.82 -0.56 13.97
N PRO A 6 -8.79 -0.85 12.66
CA PRO A 6 -9.97 -1.36 11.99
C PRO A 6 -10.38 -2.68 12.64
N ILE A 7 -11.59 -2.71 13.21
CA ILE A 7 -12.18 -3.94 13.76
C ILE A 7 -12.58 -4.80 12.58
N TYR A 8 -12.04 -6.01 12.52
CA TYR A 8 -12.43 -7.01 11.52
C TYR A 8 -13.87 -7.45 11.77
N HIS A 9 -14.74 -7.28 10.76
CA HIS A 9 -16.09 -7.79 10.77
C HIS A 9 -16.25 -8.86 9.69
N SER A 10 -16.48 -10.11 10.10
CA SER A 10 -16.85 -11.19 9.19
C SER A 10 -18.25 -10.93 8.62
N ASN A 11 -18.38 -11.02 7.30
CA ASN A 11 -19.65 -10.78 6.61
C ASN A 11 -20.57 -12.02 6.51
N ALA A 12 -20.10 -13.20 6.93
CA ALA A 12 -20.87 -14.43 6.91
C ALA A 12 -20.94 -15.02 8.32
N ARG A 13 -22.15 -15.28 8.81
CA ARG A 13 -22.37 -15.86 10.15
C ARG A 13 -21.61 -17.16 10.36
N ASP A 14 -21.59 -18.02 9.33
CA ASP A 14 -20.92 -19.32 9.38
C ASP A 14 -19.40 -19.19 9.48
N ILE A 15 -18.80 -18.30 8.70
CA ILE A 15 -17.35 -18.04 8.73
C ILE A 15 -16.92 -17.41 10.06
N SER A 16 -17.76 -16.56 10.65
CA SER A 16 -17.49 -15.97 11.96
C SER A 16 -17.51 -17.04 13.07
N ALA A 17 -18.42 -17.99 12.99
CA ALA A 17 -18.48 -19.11 13.93
C ALA A 17 -17.27 -20.05 13.79
N GLU A 18 -16.89 -20.39 12.55
CA GLU A 18 -15.71 -21.19 12.24
C GLU A 18 -14.42 -20.54 12.75
N LEU A 19 -14.25 -19.24 12.49
CA LEU A 19 -13.11 -18.45 12.97
C LEU A 19 -13.02 -18.46 14.51
N LYS A 20 -14.15 -18.24 15.18
CA LYS A 20 -14.22 -18.27 16.64
C LYS A 20 -13.85 -19.63 17.21
N GLN A 21 -14.36 -20.72 16.60
CA GLN A 21 -14.04 -22.09 17.02
C GLN A 21 -12.54 -22.38 16.86
N LEU A 22 -11.93 -22.00 15.75
CA LEU A 22 -10.49 -22.20 15.51
C LEU A 22 -9.63 -21.44 16.55
N ILE A 23 -9.97 -20.19 16.83
CA ILE A 23 -9.27 -19.40 17.84
C ILE A 23 -9.40 -20.02 19.23
N LEU A 24 -10.62 -20.40 19.63
CA LEU A 24 -10.87 -21.04 20.91
C LEU A 24 -10.15 -22.37 21.05
N TYR A 25 -10.15 -23.18 19.97
CA TYR A 25 -9.44 -24.44 19.96
C TYR A 25 -7.94 -24.28 20.16
N ILE A 26 -7.29 -23.33 19.45
CA ILE A 26 -5.86 -23.03 19.61
C ILE A 26 -5.57 -22.55 21.04
N ALA A 27 -6.42 -21.69 21.60
CA ALA A 27 -6.23 -21.14 22.95
C ALA A 27 -6.40 -22.20 24.06
N GLN A 28 -7.24 -23.22 23.84
CA GLN A 28 -7.50 -24.29 24.81
C GLN A 28 -6.49 -25.45 24.76
N HIS A 29 -5.64 -25.51 23.72
CA HIS A 29 -4.68 -26.60 23.53
C HIS A 29 -3.24 -26.05 23.37
N PRO A 30 -2.67 -25.41 24.38
CA PRO A 30 -1.33 -24.82 24.30
C PRO A 30 -0.21 -25.84 24.07
N GLU A 31 -0.38 -27.10 24.49
CA GLU A 31 0.57 -28.21 24.30
C GLU A 31 0.46 -28.87 22.92
N MET A 32 -0.23 -28.28 21.99
CA MET A 32 -0.42 -28.83 20.66
C MET A 32 0.91 -29.03 19.93
N PRO A 33 1.11 -30.20 19.26
CA PRO A 33 2.31 -30.40 18.44
C PRO A 33 2.50 -29.30 17.40
N PRO A 34 3.73 -28.83 17.13
CA PRO A 34 4.01 -27.70 16.23
C PRO A 34 3.36 -27.81 14.84
N LEU A 35 3.40 -29.01 14.23
CA LEU A 35 2.77 -29.24 12.93
C LEU A 35 1.24 -29.11 12.98
N HIS A 36 0.62 -29.53 14.08
CA HIS A 36 -0.82 -29.41 14.26
C HIS A 36 -1.22 -27.92 14.44
N LEU A 37 -0.43 -27.15 15.20
CA LEU A 37 -0.61 -25.73 15.35
C LEU A 37 -0.48 -24.99 14.01
N ILE A 38 0.55 -25.31 13.23
CA ILE A 38 0.75 -24.76 11.88
C ILE A 38 -0.47 -25.03 11.00
N GLY A 39 -0.99 -26.28 10.99
CA GLY A 39 -2.19 -26.64 10.25
C GLY A 39 -3.41 -25.80 10.66
N LYS A 40 -3.62 -25.60 11.98
CA LYS A 40 -4.72 -24.76 12.49
C LYS A 40 -4.55 -23.28 12.13
N LEU A 41 -3.32 -22.76 12.11
CA LEU A 41 -3.02 -21.41 11.67
C LEU A 41 -3.29 -21.22 10.18
N TYR A 42 -2.97 -22.21 9.33
CA TYR A 42 -3.33 -22.17 7.91
C TYR A 42 -4.85 -22.16 7.70
N LEU A 43 -5.62 -22.98 8.43
CA LEU A 43 -7.08 -22.96 8.39
C LEU A 43 -7.65 -21.61 8.84
N LEU A 44 -7.05 -20.98 9.86
CA LEU A 44 -7.44 -19.67 10.34
C LEU A 44 -7.18 -18.58 9.27
N LEU A 45 -6.03 -18.62 8.61
CA LEU A 45 -5.70 -17.73 7.50
C LEU A 45 -6.64 -17.93 6.30
N ASP A 46 -6.95 -19.17 5.93
CA ASP A 46 -7.92 -19.48 4.88
C ASP A 46 -9.32 -18.94 5.23
N CYS A 47 -9.76 -19.11 6.47
CA CYS A 47 -11.04 -18.59 6.96
C CYS A 47 -11.07 -17.05 6.87
N ILE A 48 -9.99 -16.36 7.26
CA ILE A 48 -9.86 -14.91 7.15
C ILE A 48 -9.88 -14.48 5.67
N THR A 49 -9.14 -15.14 4.79
CA THR A 49 -9.10 -14.79 3.36
C THR A 49 -10.45 -15.02 2.68
N ARG A 50 -11.15 -16.13 2.97
CA ARG A 50 -12.51 -16.38 2.45
C ARG A 50 -13.51 -15.35 2.96
N SER A 51 -13.41 -14.92 4.21
CA SER A 51 -14.30 -13.89 4.76
C SER A 51 -13.99 -12.50 4.22
N SER A 52 -12.75 -12.24 3.85
CA SER A 52 -12.31 -10.95 3.28
C SER A 52 -12.54 -10.86 1.76
N SER A 53 -12.70 -11.99 1.07
CA SER A 53 -12.91 -12.02 -0.40
C SER A 53 -14.29 -11.52 -0.84
N SER A 54 -15.19 -11.21 0.08
CA SER A 54 -16.36 -10.40 -0.21
C SER A 54 -15.95 -8.92 -0.27
N ARG A 55 -15.28 -8.52 -1.35
CA ARG A 55 -15.03 -7.11 -1.72
C ARG A 55 -16.34 -6.38 -2.04
N LYS A 56 -17.28 -6.39 -1.11
CA LYS A 56 -18.41 -5.47 -1.17
C LYS A 56 -17.89 -4.10 -0.71
N PRO A 57 -18.14 -3.04 -1.48
CA PRO A 57 -17.80 -1.70 -1.02
C PRO A 57 -18.40 -1.50 0.38
N PRO A 58 -17.65 -0.92 1.32
CA PRO A 58 -18.15 -0.70 2.67
C PRO A 58 -19.45 0.10 2.61
N LYS A 59 -20.42 -0.24 3.45
CA LYS A 59 -21.74 0.41 3.52
C LYS A 59 -21.68 1.91 3.86
N THR A 60 -20.52 2.42 4.24
CA THR A 60 -20.19 3.83 4.50
C THR A 60 -19.05 4.26 3.59
N GLY A 61 -19.39 4.75 2.41
CA GLY A 61 -18.49 5.27 1.40
C GLY A 61 -19.05 5.09 0.01
N THR A 62 -18.78 6.01 -0.88
CA THR A 62 -19.21 5.91 -2.26
C THR A 62 -18.39 4.85 -3.00
N LEU A 63 -18.93 4.29 -4.09
CA LEU A 63 -18.18 3.40 -4.99
C LEU A 63 -16.86 4.06 -5.46
N ARG A 64 -16.87 5.38 -5.59
CA ARG A 64 -15.68 6.20 -5.86
C ARG A 64 -14.62 6.03 -4.78
N ASP A 65 -15.00 6.13 -3.50
CA ASP A 65 -14.04 6.01 -2.39
C ASP A 65 -13.41 4.61 -2.31
N PHE A 66 -14.17 3.60 -2.73
CA PHE A 66 -13.65 2.24 -2.88
C PHE A 66 -12.53 2.20 -3.95
N TYR A 67 -12.80 2.74 -5.17
CA TYR A 67 -11.79 2.76 -6.24
C TYR A 67 -10.54 3.57 -5.86
N ILE A 68 -10.70 4.67 -5.14
CA ILE A 68 -9.55 5.49 -4.70
C ILE A 68 -8.69 4.72 -3.69
N ARG A 69 -9.29 4.00 -2.74
CA ARG A 69 -8.52 3.15 -1.81
C ARG A 69 -7.79 2.01 -2.50
N GLU A 70 -8.46 1.32 -3.42
CA GLU A 70 -7.82 0.24 -4.20
C GLU A 70 -6.65 0.78 -5.02
N ALA A 71 -6.82 1.92 -5.69
CA ALA A 71 -5.77 2.56 -6.47
C ALA A 71 -4.57 3.00 -5.61
N THR A 72 -4.82 3.62 -4.46
CA THR A 72 -3.74 4.04 -3.54
C THR A 72 -3.01 2.83 -2.96
N SER A 73 -3.72 1.78 -2.59
CA SER A 73 -3.11 0.53 -2.12
C SER A 73 -2.25 -0.13 -3.21
N PHE A 74 -2.73 -0.16 -4.46
CA PHE A 74 -1.96 -0.66 -5.60
C PHE A 74 -0.67 0.13 -5.82
N ILE A 75 -0.75 1.47 -5.77
CA ILE A 75 0.42 2.35 -5.88
C ILE A 75 1.42 2.07 -4.75
N GLU A 76 0.96 1.97 -3.51
CA GLU A 76 1.80 1.70 -2.34
C GLU A 76 2.55 0.37 -2.43
N GLN A 77 1.94 -0.64 -3.03
CA GLN A 77 2.54 -1.96 -3.20
C GLN A 77 3.45 -2.07 -4.42
N ASN A 78 3.25 -1.23 -5.43
CA ASN A 78 3.89 -1.38 -6.74
C ASN A 78 4.72 -0.16 -7.21
N PHE A 79 4.86 0.89 -6.40
CA PHE A 79 5.52 2.14 -6.82
C PHE A 79 6.96 1.96 -7.31
N GLN A 80 7.64 0.90 -6.87
CA GLN A 80 9.02 0.56 -7.28
C GLN A 80 9.08 0.03 -8.71
N ASN A 81 7.98 -0.53 -9.20
CA ASN A 81 7.87 -1.12 -10.53
C ASN A 81 7.54 -0.03 -11.58
N ASP A 82 7.72 -0.36 -12.85
CA ASP A 82 7.33 0.51 -13.97
C ASP A 82 5.82 0.44 -14.20
N ILE A 83 5.06 1.03 -13.26
CA ILE A 83 3.60 1.12 -13.36
C ILE A 83 3.16 2.42 -14.01
N SER A 84 2.16 2.31 -14.88
CA SER A 84 1.50 3.41 -15.57
C SER A 84 0.14 3.75 -14.95
N VAL A 85 -0.45 4.88 -15.35
CA VAL A 85 -1.83 5.23 -14.96
C VAL A 85 -2.83 4.24 -15.55
N GLU A 86 -2.52 3.65 -16.71
CA GLU A 86 -3.28 2.60 -17.36
C GLU A 86 -3.36 1.34 -16.49
N ASP A 87 -2.23 0.92 -15.92
CA ASP A 87 -2.15 -0.26 -15.04
C ASP A 87 -2.98 -0.06 -13.78
N ILE A 88 -2.90 1.13 -13.19
CA ILE A 88 -3.70 1.49 -12.00
C ILE A 88 -5.19 1.48 -12.32
N ALA A 89 -5.59 2.05 -13.46
CA ALA A 89 -6.98 2.08 -13.89
C ALA A 89 -7.50 0.67 -14.20
N ALA A 90 -6.71 -0.16 -14.89
CA ALA A 90 -7.02 -1.55 -15.20
C ALA A 90 -7.18 -2.40 -13.94
N PHE A 91 -6.32 -2.20 -12.93
CA PHE A 91 -6.45 -2.87 -11.63
C PHE A 91 -7.79 -2.56 -10.94
N CYS A 92 -8.28 -1.33 -11.11
CA CYS A 92 -9.60 -0.92 -10.61
C CYS A 92 -10.77 -1.34 -11.54
N ASN A 93 -10.52 -2.02 -12.67
CA ASN A 93 -11.49 -2.32 -13.73
C ASN A 93 -12.18 -1.05 -14.28
N LEU A 94 -11.43 0.04 -14.41
CA LEU A 94 -11.90 1.32 -14.93
C LEU A 94 -11.13 1.71 -16.20
N ASN A 95 -11.77 2.48 -17.09
CA ASN A 95 -11.03 3.13 -18.16
C ASN A 95 -10.20 4.30 -17.60
N ARG A 96 -9.05 4.59 -18.24
CA ARG A 96 -8.10 5.64 -17.83
C ARG A 96 -8.75 7.01 -17.62
N SER A 97 -9.61 7.42 -18.54
CA SER A 97 -10.20 8.78 -18.51
C SER A 97 -11.16 8.95 -17.32
N TYR A 98 -12.03 7.97 -17.10
CA TYR A 98 -12.93 7.97 -15.96
C TYR A 98 -12.17 7.89 -14.63
N PHE A 99 -11.20 6.97 -14.53
CA PHE A 99 -10.34 6.83 -13.37
C PHE A 99 -9.59 8.14 -13.06
N GLY A 100 -8.93 8.74 -14.04
CA GLY A 100 -8.20 9.99 -13.88
C GLY A 100 -9.06 11.12 -13.33
N ARG A 101 -10.32 11.22 -13.81
CA ARG A 101 -11.28 12.22 -13.36
C ARG A 101 -11.68 12.01 -11.89
N ILE A 102 -12.16 10.80 -11.53
CA ILE A 102 -12.63 10.52 -10.16
C ILE A 102 -11.49 10.57 -9.14
N PHE A 103 -10.27 10.16 -9.55
CA PHE A 103 -9.09 10.24 -8.70
C PHE A 103 -8.72 11.70 -8.41
N ARG A 104 -8.67 12.55 -9.45
CA ARG A 104 -8.37 13.98 -9.29
C ARG A 104 -9.43 14.71 -8.44
N GLU A 105 -10.70 14.39 -8.63
CA GLU A 105 -11.79 14.94 -7.81
C GLU A 105 -11.69 14.56 -6.32
N ALA A 106 -11.20 13.34 -6.04
CA ALA A 106 -11.12 12.84 -4.66
C ALA A 106 -9.82 13.23 -3.96
N VAL A 107 -8.68 13.23 -4.68
CA VAL A 107 -7.33 13.38 -4.12
C VAL A 107 -6.76 14.78 -4.35
N GLY A 108 -7.35 15.55 -5.28
CA GLY A 108 -6.86 16.89 -5.67
C GLY A 108 -5.67 16.87 -6.62
N LYS A 109 -5.14 15.69 -6.97
CA LYS A 109 -4.01 15.46 -7.89
C LYS A 109 -4.37 14.40 -8.90
N SER A 110 -3.79 14.46 -10.09
CA SER A 110 -3.89 13.35 -11.04
C SER A 110 -3.20 12.09 -10.50
N PRO A 111 -3.58 10.87 -10.96
CA PRO A 111 -2.91 9.63 -10.57
C PRO A 111 -1.40 9.65 -10.81
N GLN A 112 -0.96 10.25 -11.93
CA GLN A 112 0.45 10.41 -12.26
C GLN A 112 1.19 11.31 -11.26
N GLU A 113 0.62 12.47 -10.94
CA GLU A 113 1.20 13.39 -9.94
C GLU A 113 1.25 12.75 -8.56
N PHE A 114 0.24 11.96 -8.21
CA PHE A 114 0.21 11.22 -6.96
C PHE A 114 1.33 10.17 -6.90
N LEU A 115 1.48 9.34 -7.95
CA LEU A 115 2.55 8.34 -8.04
C LEU A 115 3.94 8.98 -7.93
N ILE A 116 4.17 10.08 -8.67
CA ILE A 116 5.44 10.83 -8.59
C ILE A 116 5.67 11.34 -7.16
N SER A 117 4.66 12.00 -6.56
CA SER A 117 4.76 12.51 -5.19
C SER A 117 5.06 11.39 -4.19
N TYR A 118 4.41 10.24 -4.34
CA TYR A 118 4.62 9.09 -3.48
C TYR A 118 6.06 8.55 -3.58
N ARG A 119 6.54 8.33 -4.81
CA ARG A 119 7.93 7.92 -5.07
C ARG A 119 8.95 8.89 -4.47
N MET A 120 8.71 10.19 -4.61
CA MET A 120 9.61 11.22 -4.08
C MET A 120 9.59 11.27 -2.55
N THR A 121 8.44 11.04 -1.92
CA THR A 121 8.36 10.91 -0.44
C THR A 121 9.18 9.71 0.03
N ARG A 122 9.06 8.56 -0.63
CA ARG A 122 9.88 7.37 -0.30
C ARG A 122 11.38 7.62 -0.54
N ALA A 123 11.72 8.37 -1.58
CA ALA A 123 13.11 8.77 -1.83
C ALA A 123 13.68 9.62 -0.68
N THR A 124 12.90 10.55 -0.10
CA THR A 124 13.38 11.37 1.03
C THR A 124 13.65 10.52 2.28
N GLU A 125 12.83 9.49 2.53
CA GLU A 125 13.08 8.55 3.62
C GLU A 125 14.42 7.81 3.43
N LEU A 126 14.67 7.27 2.22
CA LEU A 126 15.92 6.60 1.90
C LEU A 126 17.13 7.56 1.94
N LEU A 127 16.99 8.78 1.43
CA LEU A 127 18.03 9.81 1.49
C LEU A 127 18.44 10.14 2.92
N LYS A 128 17.49 10.13 3.85
CA LYS A 128 17.70 10.44 5.26
C LYS A 128 18.28 9.26 6.04
N LEU A 129 17.78 8.05 5.78
CA LEU A 129 18.03 6.87 6.63
C LEU A 129 19.17 5.97 6.13
N THR A 130 19.65 6.16 4.89
CA THR A 130 20.63 5.26 4.28
C THR A 130 21.81 6.00 3.65
N GLU A 131 22.90 5.24 3.41
CA GLU A 131 24.08 5.69 2.66
C GLU A 131 24.04 5.31 1.17
N LEU A 132 22.90 4.82 0.68
CA LEU A 132 22.73 4.42 -0.72
C LEU A 132 23.10 5.55 -1.67
N SER A 133 23.66 5.22 -2.82
CA SER A 133 23.94 6.22 -3.85
C SER A 133 22.63 6.84 -4.37
N ILE A 134 22.74 8.02 -4.96
CA ILE A 134 21.57 8.70 -5.56
C ILE A 134 20.95 7.84 -6.68
N GLY A 135 21.77 7.09 -7.42
CA GLY A 135 21.33 6.17 -8.44
C GLY A 135 20.56 4.98 -7.86
N ASP A 136 21.07 4.37 -6.77
CA ASP A 136 20.41 3.24 -6.11
C ASP A 136 19.09 3.64 -5.49
N ILE A 137 19.00 4.83 -4.90
CA ILE A 137 17.72 5.38 -4.41
C ILE A 137 16.75 5.60 -5.56
N GLY A 138 17.22 6.15 -6.70
CA GLY A 138 16.40 6.26 -7.89
C GLY A 138 15.80 4.92 -8.31
N ASN A 139 16.65 3.89 -8.42
CA ASN A 139 16.21 2.53 -8.74
C ASN A 139 15.19 1.98 -7.72
N ALA A 140 15.44 2.15 -6.43
CA ALA A 140 14.58 1.68 -5.36
C ALA A 140 13.19 2.33 -5.35
N VAL A 141 13.04 3.50 -5.96
CA VAL A 141 11.75 4.21 -6.05
C VAL A 141 11.15 4.21 -7.47
N GLY A 142 11.62 3.31 -8.35
CA GLY A 142 11.05 3.11 -9.68
C GLY A 142 11.55 4.08 -10.75
N TYR A 143 12.78 4.61 -10.58
CA TYR A 143 13.49 5.41 -11.59
C TYR A 143 14.83 4.76 -11.94
N PRO A 144 14.87 3.88 -12.97
CA PRO A 144 16.12 3.22 -13.37
C PRO A 144 17.16 4.19 -13.93
N ASN A 145 16.75 5.37 -14.36
CA ASN A 145 17.64 6.42 -14.83
C ASN A 145 17.79 7.51 -13.77
N GLN A 146 19.02 7.68 -13.24
CA GLN A 146 19.34 8.67 -12.20
C GLN A 146 19.05 10.11 -12.63
N LEU A 147 19.20 10.45 -13.91
CA LEU A 147 18.94 11.81 -14.41
C LEU A 147 17.43 12.12 -14.36
N HIS A 148 16.60 11.15 -14.76
CA HIS A 148 15.14 11.27 -14.67
C HIS A 148 14.70 11.37 -13.21
N PHE A 149 15.25 10.55 -12.33
CA PHE A 149 15.03 10.65 -10.88
C PHE A 149 15.36 12.04 -10.35
N SER A 150 16.56 12.54 -10.64
CA SER A 150 17.02 13.86 -10.12
C SER A 150 16.16 15.01 -10.62
N ARG A 151 15.67 14.95 -11.88
CA ARG A 151 14.74 15.93 -12.44
C ARG A 151 13.37 15.87 -11.75
N ALA A 152 12.81 14.67 -11.59
CA ALA A 152 11.54 14.47 -10.90
C ALA A 152 11.61 14.92 -9.44
N PHE A 153 12.69 14.59 -8.74
CA PHE A 153 12.92 15.03 -7.36
C PHE A 153 12.99 16.54 -7.24
N ARG A 154 13.77 17.20 -8.13
CA ARG A 154 13.88 18.66 -8.15
C ARG A 154 12.55 19.34 -8.49
N SER A 155 11.72 18.75 -9.35
CA SER A 155 10.40 19.32 -9.65
C SER A 155 9.45 19.31 -8.46
N VAL A 156 9.62 18.34 -7.53
CA VAL A 156 8.78 18.22 -6.33
C VAL A 156 9.32 19.03 -5.16
N TYR A 157 10.63 19.01 -4.93
CA TYR A 157 11.27 19.62 -3.75
C TYR A 157 12.05 20.90 -4.02
N GLY A 158 12.20 21.33 -5.28
CA GLY A 158 12.93 22.53 -5.67
C GLY A 158 14.44 22.38 -5.71
N ILE A 159 15.02 21.42 -5.02
CA ILE A 159 16.46 21.15 -4.90
C ILE A 159 16.82 19.74 -5.36
N SER A 160 18.11 19.49 -5.61
CA SER A 160 18.58 18.17 -6.03
C SER A 160 18.53 17.16 -4.87
N PRO A 161 18.45 15.83 -5.15
CA PRO A 161 18.50 14.79 -4.12
C PRO A 161 19.77 14.87 -3.26
N ARG A 162 20.92 15.20 -3.88
CA ARG A 162 22.20 15.33 -3.19
C ARG A 162 22.19 16.52 -2.22
N GLN A 163 21.68 17.65 -2.66
CA GLN A 163 21.54 18.83 -1.82
C GLN A 163 20.56 18.60 -0.68
N TRP A 164 19.41 18.01 -0.98
CA TRP A 164 18.41 17.65 0.03
C TRP A 164 18.99 16.74 1.11
N ARG A 165 19.78 15.73 0.73
CA ARG A 165 20.49 14.84 1.68
C ARG A 165 21.42 15.64 2.58
N ALA A 166 22.22 16.55 2.00
CA ALA A 166 23.18 17.36 2.77
C ALA A 166 22.48 18.23 3.83
N GLU A 167 21.30 18.77 3.51
CA GLU A 167 20.52 19.65 4.39
C GLU A 167 19.72 18.87 5.46
N ASN A 168 19.31 17.63 5.18
CA ASN A 168 18.36 16.90 6.02
C ASN A 168 18.95 15.65 6.69
N LYS A 169 20.16 15.25 6.37
CA LYS A 169 20.84 14.16 7.05
C LYS A 169 21.29 14.65 8.43
N THR A 170 20.57 14.21 9.44
CA THR A 170 20.92 14.51 10.83
C THR A 170 22.32 13.93 11.08
N GLY A 171 23.30 14.80 11.36
CA GLY A 171 24.68 14.38 11.64
C GLY A 171 24.72 13.34 12.76
N ARG A 172 25.58 12.34 12.56
CA ARG A 172 26.12 11.52 13.65
C ARG A 172 27.05 12.35 14.47
#